data_21f15c5bd8f0d85f4d6ead976b842dde
#
_entry.id   21f15c5bd8f0d85f4d6ead976b842dde
#
_cell.length_a   1.000
_cell.length_b   1.000
_cell.length_c   1.000
_cell.angle_alpha   90.00
_cell.angle_beta   90.00
_cell.angle_gamma   90.00
#
_symmetry.space_group_name_H-M   'P 1'
#
loop_
_entity.id
_entity.type
_entity.pdbx_description
1 polymer ?
#
loop_
_entity_poly.entity_id
_entity_poly.type
_entity_poly.pdbx_seq_one_letter_code
_entity_poly.pdbx_strand_id
1 'polypeptide(L)'
;MEGFCRSLLLSALCILLAAAPVQAGALALYEEATPDMGVAGAGRQAAAHDASTAGGNPAGMTRLDRSQAEGGFLGFYPKTKFKVQETNVSGGGVGNAGYFAPGGTLYYVHSLSPDLKLGMGLGSYMGAGLDYGDKWSGRYYAEKVDLTTVFINPSIGYRVNPWLSIGGGVSVFYGEMSAKTAINTVLEPGDGRIKYNASDVGYGFNAGVLLEVSPQTRFGVTYISEVQFNFKDEPKFQNIEGTAIEALLRSSGIIDSDLKVNWNIPQQVALGAYHELTQDMVLVATVNWQDWSNLGGAEISVPATGSTASTKLQWQDTYHVGLGAYYRVAEPWLLMLGWAYDTSPISNTKDRSPAMPVDRQIRYATGVQYEWNKDIALGLAYTLIDAGDCKINKTGGAATGDLEGKYDPNLIHAFNLNFVYRF
;
A
#
# COMPACT_ATOMS: atom_id res chain seq x y z
N MET A 1 6.52 17.88 38.58
CA MET A 1 5.30 17.05 38.40
C MET A 1 4.59 17.37 37.09
N GLU A 2 4.40 18.63 36.72
CA GLU A 2 3.73 19.00 35.46
C GLU A 2 4.45 18.49 34.20
N GLY A 3 5.77 18.56 34.13
CA GLY A 3 6.51 18.07 32.98
C GLY A 3 6.45 16.55 32.80
N PHE A 4 6.39 15.81 33.90
CA PHE A 4 6.29 14.35 33.90
C PHE A 4 4.86 13.89 33.51
N CYS A 5 3.82 14.56 34.00
CA CYS A 5 2.44 14.33 33.56
C CYS A 5 2.21 14.69 32.10
N ARG A 6 2.79 15.81 31.61
CA ARG A 6 2.73 16.18 30.19
C ARG A 6 3.42 15.17 29.31
N SER A 7 4.58 14.69 29.72
CA SER A 7 5.32 13.64 28.98
C SER A 7 4.58 12.30 28.96
N LEU A 8 3.96 11.88 30.07
CA LEU A 8 3.13 10.68 30.16
C LEU A 8 1.86 10.81 29.31
N LEU A 9 1.28 11.99 29.26
CA LEU A 9 0.08 12.27 28.46
C LEU A 9 0.36 12.33 26.97
N LEU A 10 1.44 12.99 26.57
CA LEU A 10 1.91 12.96 25.20
C LEU A 10 2.27 11.53 24.79
N SER A 11 2.90 10.74 25.67
CA SER A 11 3.14 9.34 25.42
C SER A 11 1.84 8.51 25.34
N ALA A 12 0.85 8.78 26.20
CA ALA A 12 -0.45 8.11 26.13
C ALA A 12 -1.27 8.58 24.91
N LEU A 13 -1.20 9.84 24.53
CA LEU A 13 -1.79 10.37 23.30
C LEU A 13 -1.06 9.85 22.08
N CYS A 14 0.25 9.72 22.16
CA CYS A 14 1.06 9.09 21.11
C CYS A 14 0.76 7.60 21.00
N ILE A 15 0.47 6.92 22.09
CA ILE A 15 -0.03 5.55 22.06
C ILE A 15 -1.45 5.52 21.50
N LEU A 16 -2.32 6.47 21.83
CA LEU A 16 -3.67 6.62 21.28
C LEU A 16 -3.67 7.05 19.79
N LEU A 17 -2.68 7.84 19.37
CA LEU A 17 -2.54 8.33 18.00
C LEU A 17 -1.47 7.55 17.20
N ALA A 18 -0.56 6.86 17.86
CA ALA A 18 0.27 5.83 17.26
C ALA A 18 -0.48 4.52 17.02
N ALA A 19 -1.67 4.40 17.59
CA ALA A 19 -2.73 3.58 17.04
C ALA A 19 -3.34 4.21 15.77
N ALA A 20 -3.01 5.46 15.45
CA ALA A 20 -3.34 6.01 14.14
C ALA A 20 -2.56 5.23 13.08
N PRO A 21 -3.23 4.88 12.05
CA PRO A 21 -2.90 3.75 11.21
C PRO A 21 -1.82 4.11 10.27
N VAL A 22 -0.93 3.22 10.23
CA VAL A 22 -0.08 3.18 9.09
C VAL A 22 0.17 1.74 8.71
N GLN A 23 -0.36 1.36 7.61
CA GLN A 23 -0.22 0.02 7.08
C GLN A 23 0.93 0.02 6.10
N ALA A 24 1.90 -0.86 6.31
CA ALA A 24 3.05 -0.90 5.44
C ALA A 24 3.18 -2.23 4.73
N GLY A 25 4.01 -2.91 4.43
CA GLY A 25 4.20 -4.15 3.69
C GLY A 25 2.98 -4.75 2.94
N ALA A 26 1.79 -4.60 3.52
CA ALA A 26 0.51 -4.89 2.88
C ALA A 26 -0.03 -3.73 2.04
N LEU A 27 0.66 -2.60 1.98
CA LEU A 27 0.16 -1.36 1.39
C LEU A 27 0.71 -1.04 0.03
N ALA A 28 1.91 -1.52 -0.29
CA ALA A 28 2.39 -1.45 -1.65
C ALA A 28 1.57 -2.40 -2.49
N LEU A 29 0.64 -1.85 -3.24
CA LEU A 29 -0.19 -2.61 -4.16
C LEU A 29 0.65 -2.95 -5.39
N TYR A 30 1.09 -4.20 -5.48
CA TYR A 30 1.61 -4.75 -6.74
C TYR A 30 0.45 -5.11 -7.68
N GLU A 31 -0.73 -5.29 -7.09
CA GLU A 31 -1.97 -5.55 -7.79
C GLU A 31 -2.51 -4.24 -8.36
N GLU A 32 -2.25 -4.02 -9.63
CA GLU A 32 -2.86 -2.97 -10.42
C GLU A 32 -3.93 -3.56 -11.34
N ALA A 33 -4.83 -2.73 -11.86
CA ALA A 33 -5.85 -3.18 -12.81
C ALA A 33 -5.26 -3.35 -14.23
N THR A 34 -4.15 -4.05 -14.33
CA THR A 34 -3.30 -4.25 -15.52
C THR A 34 -3.14 -5.74 -15.83
N PRO A 35 -2.80 -6.14 -17.06
CA PRO A 35 -2.65 -7.54 -17.45
C PRO A 35 -1.64 -8.31 -16.58
N ASP A 36 -0.55 -7.68 -16.18
CA ASP A 36 0.54 -8.30 -15.40
C ASP A 36 0.14 -8.71 -13.98
N MET A 37 -1.05 -8.33 -13.50
CA MET A 37 -1.59 -8.88 -12.25
C MET A 37 -1.69 -10.41 -12.31
N GLY A 38 -1.94 -11.00 -13.50
CA GLY A 38 -1.99 -12.45 -13.69
C GLY A 38 -0.67 -13.17 -13.46
N VAL A 39 0.45 -12.45 -13.45
CA VAL A 39 1.80 -12.94 -13.10
C VAL A 39 2.30 -12.35 -11.77
N ALA A 40 1.41 -11.90 -10.88
CA ALA A 40 1.74 -11.25 -9.61
C ALA A 40 2.65 -10.02 -9.77
N GLY A 41 2.54 -9.26 -10.87
CA GLY A 41 3.39 -8.11 -11.18
C GLY A 41 4.83 -8.46 -11.55
N ALA A 42 5.17 -9.75 -11.68
CA ALA A 42 6.52 -10.17 -12.02
C ALA A 42 6.92 -9.68 -13.43
N GLY A 43 8.16 -9.17 -13.54
CA GLY A 43 8.73 -8.68 -14.79
C GLY A 43 8.21 -7.33 -15.25
N ARG A 44 7.38 -6.63 -14.50
CA ARG A 44 6.81 -5.30 -14.85
C ARG A 44 7.85 -4.32 -15.38
N GLN A 45 9.05 -4.33 -14.81
CA GLN A 45 10.14 -3.44 -15.19
C GLN A 45 10.71 -3.74 -16.60
N ALA A 46 10.51 -4.96 -17.12
CA ALA A 46 11.08 -5.44 -18.37
C ALA A 46 10.04 -5.89 -19.41
N ALA A 47 8.84 -6.25 -19.01
CA ALA A 47 7.82 -6.83 -19.89
C ALA A 47 7.39 -5.89 -21.03
N ALA A 48 7.05 -4.64 -20.73
CA ALA A 48 6.75 -3.59 -21.71
C ALA A 48 5.79 -4.05 -22.83
N HIS A 49 4.64 -4.67 -22.44
CA HIS A 49 3.67 -5.24 -23.36
C HIS A 49 2.51 -4.27 -23.69
N ASP A 50 2.22 -3.34 -22.81
CA ASP A 50 1.05 -2.48 -22.84
C ASP A 50 1.31 -1.09 -22.23
N ALA A 51 0.27 -0.25 -22.16
CA ALA A 51 0.39 1.14 -21.72
C ALA A 51 0.72 1.28 -20.22
N SER A 52 0.54 0.24 -19.39
CA SER A 52 0.90 0.26 -17.96
C SER A 52 2.40 0.51 -17.72
N THR A 53 3.22 0.26 -18.74
CA THR A 53 4.66 0.57 -18.71
C THR A 53 4.95 2.05 -18.47
N ALA A 54 3.99 2.97 -18.75
CA ALA A 54 4.12 4.40 -18.43
C ALA A 54 4.31 4.65 -16.92
N GLY A 55 3.68 3.85 -16.06
CA GLY A 55 3.86 3.88 -14.61
C GLY A 55 4.95 2.92 -14.12
N GLY A 56 4.98 1.70 -14.67
CA GLY A 56 5.87 0.62 -14.22
C GLY A 56 7.35 0.83 -14.56
N ASN A 57 7.64 1.10 -15.84
CA ASN A 57 8.97 1.48 -16.34
C ASN A 57 8.82 2.36 -17.60
N PRO A 58 8.90 3.69 -17.49
CA PRO A 58 8.68 4.57 -18.65
C PRO A 58 9.61 4.31 -19.84
N ALA A 59 10.81 3.75 -19.62
CA ALA A 59 11.69 3.33 -20.71
C ALA A 59 11.06 2.25 -21.59
N GLY A 60 10.20 1.41 -21.04
CA GLY A 60 9.50 0.34 -21.75
C GLY A 60 8.50 0.85 -22.80
N MET A 61 8.02 2.09 -22.67
CA MET A 61 7.09 2.67 -23.64
C MET A 61 7.65 2.66 -25.07
N THR A 62 8.96 2.72 -25.20
CA THR A 62 9.63 2.70 -26.53
C THR A 62 9.45 1.39 -27.30
N ARG A 63 8.99 0.32 -26.62
CA ARG A 63 8.67 -0.95 -27.28
C ARG A 63 7.26 -0.99 -27.89
N LEU A 64 6.41 -0.05 -27.53
CA LEU A 64 5.05 0.00 -28.05
C LEU A 64 5.07 0.58 -29.47
N ASP A 65 4.67 -0.24 -30.44
CA ASP A 65 4.70 0.15 -31.86
C ASP A 65 3.69 1.26 -32.18
N ARG A 66 2.59 1.33 -31.41
CA ARG A 66 1.49 2.27 -31.61
C ARG A 66 1.13 2.96 -30.31
N SER A 67 0.35 4.03 -30.41
CA SER A 67 -0.30 4.62 -29.24
C SER A 67 -1.25 3.61 -28.61
N GLN A 68 -1.33 3.60 -27.27
CA GLN A 68 -2.18 2.68 -26.54
C GLN A 68 -2.88 3.39 -25.38
N ALA A 69 -4.12 2.99 -25.15
CA ALA A 69 -4.86 3.29 -23.94
C ALA A 69 -5.20 2.00 -23.22
N GLU A 70 -5.08 2.00 -21.92
CA GLU A 70 -5.39 0.86 -21.07
C GLU A 70 -6.18 1.32 -19.87
N GLY A 71 -7.17 0.54 -19.47
CA GLY A 71 -7.95 0.79 -18.29
C GLY A 71 -8.42 -0.49 -17.65
N GLY A 72 -8.54 -0.49 -16.34
CA GLY A 72 -9.01 -1.66 -15.65
C GLY A 72 -9.74 -1.33 -14.35
N PHE A 73 -10.57 -2.28 -13.94
CA PHE A 73 -11.23 -2.32 -12.64
C PHE A 73 -10.53 -3.34 -11.75
N LEU A 74 -10.33 -2.97 -10.49
CA LEU A 74 -9.73 -3.80 -9.47
C LEU A 74 -10.69 -3.89 -8.28
N GLY A 75 -10.88 -5.08 -7.75
CA GLY A 75 -11.65 -5.31 -6.52
C GLY A 75 -10.81 -6.06 -5.51
N PHE A 76 -10.66 -5.51 -4.31
CA PHE A 76 -10.05 -6.20 -3.17
C PHE A 76 -11.12 -6.66 -2.19
N TYR A 77 -11.01 -7.89 -1.73
CA TYR A 77 -11.82 -8.44 -0.65
C TYR A 77 -10.94 -9.06 0.43
N PRO A 78 -10.54 -8.28 1.45
CA PRO A 78 -9.78 -8.79 2.58
C PRO A 78 -10.64 -9.67 3.46
N LYS A 79 -10.08 -10.81 3.88
CA LYS A 79 -10.65 -11.72 4.86
C LYS A 79 -9.71 -11.79 6.04
N THR A 80 -9.83 -10.78 6.92
CA THR A 80 -8.90 -10.50 8.01
C THR A 80 -9.63 -10.64 9.33
N LYS A 81 -9.36 -11.73 10.07
CA LYS A 81 -10.04 -12.06 11.34
C LYS A 81 -9.03 -12.12 12.47
N PHE A 82 -9.22 -11.29 13.49
CA PHE A 82 -8.38 -11.33 14.68
C PHE A 82 -8.91 -12.30 15.72
N LYS A 83 -8.08 -13.27 16.12
CA LYS A 83 -8.34 -14.22 17.19
C LYS A 83 -7.60 -13.77 18.45
N VAL A 84 -8.32 -13.33 19.45
CA VAL A 84 -7.78 -12.99 20.78
C VAL A 84 -7.33 -14.27 21.46
N GLN A 85 -6.10 -14.26 22.00
CA GLN A 85 -5.54 -15.34 22.84
C GLN A 85 -5.56 -14.92 24.31
N GLU A 86 -5.08 -13.69 24.60
CA GLU A 86 -5.06 -13.13 25.93
C GLU A 86 -5.36 -11.62 25.90
N THR A 87 -6.14 -11.14 26.88
CA THR A 87 -6.44 -9.72 27.04
C THR A 87 -7.04 -9.43 28.43
N ASN A 88 -6.81 -8.25 28.94
CA ASN A 88 -7.46 -7.71 30.12
C ASN A 88 -8.59 -6.70 29.79
N VAL A 89 -8.90 -6.51 28.51
CA VAL A 89 -9.96 -5.62 28.02
C VAL A 89 -11.20 -6.43 27.67
N SER A 90 -12.38 -5.97 28.16
CA SER A 90 -13.65 -6.58 27.80
C SER A 90 -13.92 -6.51 26.29
N GLY A 91 -14.62 -7.53 25.78
CA GLY A 91 -14.92 -7.67 24.35
C GLY A 91 -14.55 -9.07 23.87
N GLY A 92 -14.24 -9.19 22.60
CA GLY A 92 -13.86 -10.45 21.97
C GLY A 92 -13.00 -10.21 20.74
N GLY A 93 -12.76 -11.28 19.99
CA GLY A 93 -12.18 -11.19 18.66
C GLY A 93 -13.13 -10.52 17.67
N VAL A 94 -12.63 -10.27 16.48
CA VAL A 94 -13.40 -9.67 15.39
C VAL A 94 -13.74 -10.72 14.34
N GLY A 95 -14.94 -10.64 13.76
CA GLY A 95 -15.35 -11.46 12.63
C GLY A 95 -14.46 -11.25 11.41
N ASN A 96 -14.84 -10.42 10.47
CA ASN A 96 -14.00 -9.96 9.38
C ASN A 96 -13.85 -8.44 9.47
N ALA A 97 -12.65 -7.95 9.73
CA ALA A 97 -12.38 -6.52 9.78
C ALA A 97 -12.19 -5.92 8.38
N GLY A 98 -11.86 -6.75 7.38
CA GLY A 98 -11.71 -6.30 6.00
C GLY A 98 -13.06 -6.11 5.31
N TYR A 99 -13.17 -5.14 4.42
CA TYR A 99 -14.34 -4.91 3.57
C TYR A 99 -13.93 -4.74 2.11
N PHE A 100 -14.89 -4.84 1.20
CA PHE A 100 -14.63 -4.70 -0.23
C PHE A 100 -14.14 -3.29 -0.56
N ALA A 101 -12.99 -3.20 -1.23
CA ALA A 101 -12.40 -1.97 -1.70
C ALA A 101 -12.29 -2.00 -3.23
N PRO A 102 -13.03 -1.15 -3.97
CA PRO A 102 -12.86 -0.99 -5.40
C PRO A 102 -11.65 -0.12 -5.72
N GLY A 103 -11.00 -0.41 -6.84
CA GLY A 103 -9.90 0.37 -7.38
C GLY A 103 -9.89 0.32 -8.90
N GLY A 104 -8.94 0.99 -9.50
CA GLY A 104 -8.74 0.96 -10.94
C GLY A 104 -7.51 1.73 -11.37
N THR A 105 -7.11 1.50 -12.61
CA THR A 105 -6.00 2.21 -13.26
C THR A 105 -6.40 2.63 -14.67
N LEU A 106 -5.80 3.73 -15.11
CA LEU A 106 -5.87 4.21 -16.49
C LEU A 106 -4.45 4.55 -16.93
N TYR A 107 -4.06 4.04 -18.08
CA TYR A 107 -2.77 4.35 -18.69
C TYR A 107 -2.96 4.77 -20.14
N TYR A 108 -2.13 5.69 -20.57
CA TYR A 108 -2.09 6.15 -21.95
C TYR A 108 -0.65 6.36 -22.38
N VAL A 109 -0.31 5.85 -23.56
CA VAL A 109 0.99 6.09 -24.20
C VAL A 109 0.76 6.64 -25.59
N HIS A 110 1.32 7.82 -25.85
CA HIS A 110 1.32 8.46 -27.16
C HIS A 110 2.65 8.26 -27.87
N SER A 111 2.61 7.67 -29.05
CA SER A 111 3.79 7.46 -29.88
C SER A 111 4.06 8.71 -30.73
N LEU A 112 5.00 9.58 -30.28
CA LEU A 112 5.44 10.73 -31.05
C LEU A 112 6.35 10.34 -32.22
N SER A 113 7.19 9.35 -31.99
CA SER A 113 8.05 8.72 -32.99
C SER A 113 8.38 7.29 -32.57
N PRO A 114 9.06 6.48 -33.41
CA PRO A 114 9.51 5.16 -32.99
C PRO A 114 10.34 5.19 -31.69
N ASP A 115 11.13 6.25 -31.47
CA ASP A 115 12.06 6.35 -30.37
C ASP A 115 11.61 7.23 -29.21
N LEU A 116 10.53 8.05 -29.37
CA LEU A 116 10.06 8.96 -28.35
C LEU A 116 8.58 8.75 -28.06
N LYS A 117 8.29 8.47 -26.81
CA LYS A 117 6.94 8.22 -26.29
C LYS A 117 6.62 9.14 -25.12
N LEU A 118 5.36 9.58 -25.06
CA LEU A 118 4.81 10.26 -23.89
C LEU A 118 3.80 9.33 -23.20
N GLY A 119 3.84 9.29 -21.89
CA GLY A 119 2.98 8.47 -21.07
C GLY A 119 2.16 9.28 -20.07
N MET A 120 1.04 8.72 -19.67
CA MET A 120 0.21 9.20 -18.57
C MET A 120 -0.32 7.99 -17.80
N GLY A 121 -0.11 7.98 -16.49
CA GLY A 121 -0.69 7.01 -15.57
C GLY A 121 -1.63 7.66 -14.57
N LEU A 122 -2.72 7.00 -14.23
CA LEU A 122 -3.65 7.33 -13.15
C LEU A 122 -4.00 6.03 -12.42
N GLY A 123 -3.89 6.01 -11.10
CA GLY A 123 -4.19 4.81 -10.34
C GLY A 123 -4.10 5.02 -8.84
N SER A 124 -4.25 3.94 -8.09
CA SER A 124 -3.97 3.88 -6.66
C SER A 124 -2.64 3.17 -6.43
N TYR A 125 -1.83 3.73 -5.54
CA TYR A 125 -0.53 3.14 -5.19
C TYR A 125 -0.58 2.40 -3.85
N MET A 126 -1.41 2.89 -2.94
CA MET A 126 -1.64 2.33 -1.62
C MET A 126 -3.12 2.42 -1.28
N GLY A 127 -3.62 1.38 -0.63
CA GLY A 127 -4.97 1.38 -0.13
C GLY A 127 -5.16 0.32 0.93
N ALA A 128 -5.83 0.67 2.00
CA ALA A 128 -6.20 -0.28 3.02
C ALA A 128 -7.39 0.23 3.81
N GLY A 129 -8.25 -0.69 4.20
CA GLY A 129 -9.38 -0.41 5.05
C GLY A 129 -9.65 -1.57 6.00
N LEU A 130 -9.76 -1.26 7.29
CA LEU A 130 -10.11 -2.19 8.34
C LEU A 130 -11.15 -1.57 9.27
N ASP A 131 -12.20 -2.28 9.56
CA ASP A 131 -13.24 -1.92 10.52
C ASP A 131 -13.45 -3.07 11.51
N TYR A 132 -12.92 -2.89 12.71
CA TYR A 132 -13.02 -3.85 13.80
C TYR A 132 -14.32 -3.69 14.59
N GLY A 133 -15.03 -2.58 14.41
CA GLY A 133 -16.16 -2.19 15.25
C GLY A 133 -15.73 -1.70 16.63
N ASP A 134 -16.71 -1.33 17.44
CA ASP A 134 -16.51 -0.63 18.73
C ASP A 134 -16.54 -1.53 19.97
N LYS A 135 -16.74 -2.85 19.80
CA LYS A 135 -16.92 -3.79 20.92
C LYS A 135 -15.83 -4.84 21.04
N TRP A 136 -14.78 -4.77 20.20
CA TRP A 136 -13.71 -5.74 20.27
C TRP A 136 -12.66 -5.37 21.33
N SER A 137 -11.89 -6.36 21.78
CA SER A 137 -10.92 -6.17 22.87
C SER A 137 -9.77 -5.25 22.54
N GLY A 138 -9.42 -5.08 21.28
CA GLY A 138 -8.34 -4.18 20.85
C GLY A 138 -8.82 -2.79 20.41
N ARG A 139 -10.03 -2.36 20.74
CA ARG A 139 -10.61 -1.07 20.31
C ARG A 139 -9.82 0.17 20.75
N TYR A 140 -9.02 0.04 21.80
CA TYR A 140 -8.11 1.10 22.25
C TYR A 140 -6.82 1.20 21.43
N TYR A 141 -6.57 0.23 20.54
CA TYR A 141 -5.52 0.28 19.54
C TYR A 141 -6.04 0.72 18.19
N ALA A 142 -7.24 0.25 17.78
CA ALA A 142 -7.95 0.69 16.58
C ALA A 142 -9.41 0.22 16.60
N GLU A 143 -10.35 1.06 16.23
CA GLU A 143 -11.72 0.67 15.86
C GLU A 143 -11.84 0.60 14.33
N LYS A 144 -11.38 1.63 13.63
CA LYS A 144 -11.42 1.72 12.18
C LYS A 144 -10.22 2.47 11.65
N VAL A 145 -9.76 2.06 10.47
CA VAL A 145 -8.62 2.62 9.80
C VAL A 145 -8.82 2.56 8.31
N ASP A 146 -8.66 3.69 7.63
CA ASP A 146 -8.68 3.82 6.19
C ASP A 146 -7.48 4.64 5.72
N LEU A 147 -6.79 4.18 4.70
CA LEU A 147 -5.80 4.94 3.95
C LEU A 147 -6.04 4.72 2.47
N THR A 148 -6.12 5.78 1.71
CA THR A 148 -6.25 5.74 0.26
C THR A 148 -5.28 6.71 -0.36
N THR A 149 -4.57 6.27 -1.40
CA THR A 149 -3.75 7.16 -2.21
C THR A 149 -4.10 6.99 -3.68
N VAL A 150 -4.20 8.09 -4.40
CA VAL A 150 -4.31 8.09 -5.85
C VAL A 150 -3.20 8.94 -6.44
N PHE A 151 -2.73 8.58 -7.62
CA PHE A 151 -1.67 9.32 -8.29
C PHE A 151 -2.02 9.65 -9.74
N ILE A 152 -1.41 10.72 -10.24
CA ILE A 152 -1.27 11.01 -11.66
C ILE A 152 0.22 11.11 -11.98
N ASN A 153 0.65 10.44 -13.07
CA ASN A 153 2.05 10.32 -13.46
C ASN A 153 2.23 10.58 -14.95
N PRO A 154 2.47 11.82 -15.39
CA PRO A 154 3.02 12.08 -16.72
C PRO A 154 4.47 11.58 -16.82
N SER A 155 4.79 10.94 -17.93
CA SER A 155 6.09 10.30 -18.16
C SER A 155 6.56 10.43 -19.60
N ILE A 156 7.87 10.20 -19.81
CA ILE A 156 8.52 10.22 -21.09
C ILE A 156 9.45 9.01 -21.21
N GLY A 157 9.50 8.38 -22.38
CA GLY A 157 10.42 7.30 -22.71
C GLY A 157 11.17 7.60 -24.00
N TYR A 158 12.47 7.37 -23.98
CA TYR A 158 13.34 7.61 -25.13
C TYR A 158 14.25 6.41 -25.40
N ARG A 159 14.25 5.93 -26.65
CA ARG A 159 15.17 4.91 -27.15
C ARG A 159 16.48 5.56 -27.56
N VAL A 160 17.53 5.31 -26.78
CA VAL A 160 18.88 5.85 -27.02
C VAL A 160 19.53 5.14 -28.21
N ASN A 161 19.33 3.82 -28.27
CA ASN A 161 19.84 2.95 -29.34
C ASN A 161 19.05 1.60 -29.33
N PRO A 162 19.31 0.66 -30.24
CA PRO A 162 18.54 -0.58 -30.35
C PRO A 162 18.52 -1.48 -29.10
N TRP A 163 19.45 -1.31 -28.16
CA TRP A 163 19.55 -2.13 -26.96
C TRP A 163 19.31 -1.35 -25.65
N LEU A 164 19.18 -0.01 -25.71
CA LEU A 164 19.03 0.83 -24.52
C LEU A 164 17.90 1.83 -24.68
N SER A 165 16.96 1.80 -23.77
CA SER A 165 15.96 2.85 -23.57
C SER A 165 16.02 3.40 -22.15
N ILE A 166 15.70 4.67 -22.00
CA ILE A 166 15.61 5.38 -20.73
C ILE A 166 14.24 6.06 -20.63
N GLY A 167 13.78 6.30 -19.43
CA GLY A 167 12.53 7.03 -19.23
C GLY A 167 12.39 7.55 -17.81
N GLY A 168 11.44 8.43 -17.63
CA GLY A 168 11.13 9.00 -16.32
C GLY A 168 9.79 9.70 -16.32
N GLY A 169 9.28 9.96 -15.13
CA GLY A 169 8.02 10.66 -14.92
C GLY A 169 8.02 11.39 -13.60
N VAL A 170 7.09 12.32 -13.45
CA VAL A 170 6.81 12.99 -12.19
C VAL A 170 5.42 12.57 -11.73
N SER A 171 5.22 12.46 -10.43
CA SER A 171 3.95 12.00 -9.87
C SER A 171 3.42 13.02 -8.88
N VAL A 172 2.13 13.28 -8.96
CA VAL A 172 1.37 13.98 -7.94
C VAL A 172 0.46 12.97 -7.27
N PHE A 173 0.56 12.86 -5.95
CA PHE A 173 -0.24 11.95 -5.15
C PHE A 173 -1.23 12.76 -4.30
N TYR A 174 -2.46 12.30 -4.23
CA TYR A 174 -3.41 12.70 -3.21
C TYR A 174 -3.59 11.56 -2.23
N GLY A 175 -3.39 11.84 -0.94
CA GLY A 175 -3.57 10.88 0.14
C GLY A 175 -4.69 11.31 1.08
N GLU A 176 -5.51 10.35 1.51
CA GLU A 176 -6.53 10.52 2.55
C GLU A 176 -6.35 9.46 3.62
N MET A 177 -6.29 9.89 4.88
CA MET A 177 -6.16 9.04 6.05
C MET A 177 -7.34 9.27 7.00
N SER A 178 -7.99 8.18 7.43
CA SER A 178 -9.04 8.21 8.43
C SER A 178 -8.77 7.20 9.53
N ALA A 179 -8.88 7.62 10.78
CA ALA A 179 -8.70 6.77 11.94
C ALA A 179 -9.79 7.00 12.99
N LYS A 180 -10.22 5.91 13.63
CA LYS A 180 -11.13 5.92 14.76
C LYS A 180 -10.62 4.96 15.81
N THR A 181 -10.49 5.44 17.07
CA THR A 181 -9.99 4.65 18.19
C THR A 181 -10.78 4.98 19.44
N ALA A 182 -11.08 3.98 20.28
CA ALA A 182 -11.68 4.20 21.57
C ALA A 182 -10.68 4.79 22.57
N ILE A 183 -11.16 5.57 23.51
CA ILE A 183 -10.41 6.13 24.64
C ILE A 183 -10.94 5.50 25.90
N ASN A 184 -10.07 4.84 26.68
CA ASN A 184 -10.43 4.31 27.98
C ASN A 184 -10.59 5.46 28.98
N THR A 185 -11.79 5.71 29.44
CA THR A 185 -12.08 6.76 30.44
C THR A 185 -11.68 6.39 31.86
N VAL A 186 -11.29 5.12 32.09
CA VAL A 186 -10.73 4.53 33.32
C VAL A 186 -11.64 4.61 34.55
N LEU A 187 -12.24 5.77 34.84
CA LEU A 187 -13.00 6.03 36.06
C LEU A 187 -14.51 6.12 35.80
N GLU A 188 -14.95 6.18 34.57
CA GLU A 188 -16.33 6.40 34.18
C GLU A 188 -16.86 5.30 33.27
N PRO A 189 -18.15 4.97 33.33
CA PRO A 189 -18.71 3.94 32.47
C PRO A 189 -18.81 4.38 31.03
N GLY A 190 -18.26 3.57 30.12
CA GLY A 190 -18.26 3.78 28.67
C GLY A 190 -16.91 4.26 28.15
N ASP A 191 -16.78 4.17 26.85
CA ASP A 191 -15.55 4.59 26.16
C ASP A 191 -15.73 5.97 25.49
N GLY A 192 -14.75 6.83 25.64
CA GLY A 192 -14.58 7.97 24.77
C GLY A 192 -14.11 7.51 23.38
N ARG A 193 -14.06 8.44 22.43
CA ARG A 193 -13.53 8.19 21.08
C ARG A 193 -12.76 9.36 20.55
N ILE A 194 -11.72 9.07 19.77
CA ILE A 194 -11.04 10.02 18.92
C ILE A 194 -11.26 9.62 17.45
N LYS A 195 -11.59 10.60 16.64
CA LYS A 195 -11.62 10.49 15.17
C LYS A 195 -10.67 11.48 14.56
N TYR A 196 -9.92 11.02 13.58
CA TYR A 196 -8.98 11.81 12.84
C TYR A 196 -9.21 11.56 11.34
N ASN A 197 -9.36 12.64 10.55
CA ASN A 197 -9.50 12.58 9.10
C ASN A 197 -8.65 13.68 8.50
N ALA A 198 -7.69 13.31 7.68
CA ALA A 198 -6.83 14.29 7.03
C ALA A 198 -6.52 13.87 5.60
N SER A 199 -6.23 14.86 4.77
CA SER A 199 -5.74 14.65 3.42
C SER A 199 -4.55 15.54 3.14
N ASP A 200 -3.68 15.08 2.24
CA ASP A 200 -2.52 15.87 1.80
C ASP A 200 -2.14 15.52 0.36
N VAL A 201 -1.30 16.34 -0.23
CA VAL A 201 -0.75 16.16 -1.58
C VAL A 201 0.76 15.96 -1.49
N GLY A 202 1.22 14.81 -1.96
CA GLY A 202 2.62 14.47 -2.04
C GLY A 202 3.14 14.52 -3.49
N TYR A 203 4.45 14.63 -3.64
CA TYR A 203 5.11 14.68 -4.94
C TYR A 203 6.23 13.66 -4.99
N GLY A 204 6.37 13.03 -6.14
CA GLY A 204 7.42 12.06 -6.38
C GLY A 204 7.84 12.02 -7.85
N PHE A 205 8.79 11.16 -8.14
CA PHE A 205 9.21 10.88 -9.50
C PHE A 205 9.59 9.41 -9.66
N ASN A 206 9.59 8.93 -10.89
CA ASN A 206 10.13 7.64 -11.25
C ASN A 206 11.13 7.77 -12.38
N ALA A 207 12.09 6.88 -12.41
CA ALA A 207 13.07 6.75 -13.48
C ALA A 207 13.25 5.28 -13.85
N GLY A 208 13.50 5.02 -15.12
CA GLY A 208 13.63 3.66 -15.60
C GLY A 208 14.63 3.51 -16.73
N VAL A 209 15.20 2.32 -16.79
CA VAL A 209 16.09 1.86 -17.87
C VAL A 209 15.58 0.52 -18.35
N LEU A 210 15.60 0.32 -19.67
CA LEU A 210 15.34 -0.96 -20.31
C LEU A 210 16.54 -1.35 -21.16
N LEU A 211 17.04 -2.57 -20.94
CA LEU A 211 18.16 -3.18 -21.67
C LEU A 211 17.66 -4.37 -22.47
N GLU A 212 17.73 -4.30 -23.79
CA GLU A 212 17.37 -5.36 -24.72
C GLU A 212 18.65 -6.10 -25.14
N VAL A 213 18.98 -7.17 -24.40
CA VAL A 213 20.24 -7.94 -24.58
C VAL A 213 20.16 -8.81 -25.83
N SER A 214 18.97 -9.29 -26.15
CA SER A 214 18.64 -10.00 -27.38
C SER A 214 17.15 -9.77 -27.72
N PRO A 215 16.70 -10.18 -28.92
CA PRO A 215 15.27 -10.11 -29.25
C PRO A 215 14.37 -10.82 -28.22
N GLN A 216 14.88 -11.87 -27.57
CA GLN A 216 14.13 -12.69 -26.61
C GLN A 216 14.36 -12.29 -25.16
N THR A 217 15.45 -11.54 -24.85
CA THR A 217 15.85 -11.29 -23.45
C THR A 217 16.04 -9.81 -23.18
N ARG A 218 15.35 -9.32 -22.15
CA ARG A 218 15.51 -7.95 -21.68
C ARG A 218 15.46 -7.83 -20.17
N PHE A 219 16.11 -6.81 -19.65
CA PHE A 219 16.14 -6.45 -18.26
C PHE A 219 15.69 -5.01 -18.09
N GLY A 220 14.97 -4.75 -17.01
CA GLY A 220 14.54 -3.40 -16.66
C GLY A 220 14.93 -3.06 -15.24
N VAL A 221 15.30 -1.81 -15.01
CA VAL A 221 15.53 -1.26 -13.68
C VAL A 221 14.64 -0.05 -13.51
N THR A 222 13.97 0.05 -12.36
CA THR A 222 13.19 1.24 -12.01
C THR A 222 13.54 1.74 -10.62
N TYR A 223 13.53 3.03 -10.47
CA TYR A 223 13.56 3.74 -9.21
C TYR A 223 12.29 4.57 -9.06
N ILE A 224 11.64 4.47 -7.92
CA ILE A 224 10.53 5.34 -7.52
C ILE A 224 10.96 6.06 -6.25
N SER A 225 10.85 7.39 -6.25
CA SER A 225 11.25 8.23 -5.13
C SER A 225 10.32 8.08 -3.93
N GLU A 226 10.80 8.43 -2.76
CA GLU A 226 9.95 8.67 -1.59
C GLU A 226 8.89 9.74 -1.90
N VAL A 227 7.70 9.58 -1.31
CA VAL A 227 6.64 10.59 -1.32
C VAL A 227 6.25 10.89 0.12
N GLN A 228 6.33 12.15 0.50
CA GLN A 228 6.02 12.61 1.85
C GLN A 228 4.63 13.19 1.93
N PHE A 229 3.88 12.78 2.96
CA PHE A 229 2.61 13.38 3.36
C PHE A 229 2.71 13.98 4.75
N ASN A 230 2.09 15.13 4.93
CA ASN A 230 1.94 15.82 6.21
C ASN A 230 0.44 15.96 6.51
N PHE A 231 -0.19 14.86 6.88
CA PHE A 231 -1.59 14.87 7.24
C PHE A 231 -1.81 15.78 8.44
N LYS A 232 -2.74 16.73 8.32
CA LYS A 232 -3.03 17.71 9.34
C LYS A 232 -4.53 17.89 9.48
N ASP A 233 -5.06 17.66 10.67
CA ASP A 233 -6.47 17.90 11.01
C ASP A 233 -6.64 18.13 12.52
N GLU A 234 -7.76 18.71 12.89
CA GLU A 234 -8.22 18.80 14.27
C GLU A 234 -8.97 17.51 14.65
N PRO A 235 -8.45 16.70 15.62
CA PRO A 235 -9.09 15.45 16.02
C PRO A 235 -10.42 15.73 16.71
N LYS A 236 -11.44 14.97 16.36
CA LYS A 236 -12.77 15.05 16.98
C LYS A 236 -12.88 14.06 18.13
N PHE A 237 -13.09 14.60 19.34
CA PHE A 237 -13.34 13.80 20.52
C PHE A 237 -14.85 13.62 20.73
N GLN A 238 -15.27 12.46 21.21
CA GLN A 238 -16.66 12.10 21.50
C GLN A 238 -16.74 11.36 22.83
N ASN A 239 -17.80 11.58 23.58
CA ASN A 239 -18.10 10.90 24.83
C ASN A 239 -16.99 11.04 25.89
N ILE A 240 -16.35 12.18 25.95
CA ILE A 240 -15.33 12.50 26.97
C ILE A 240 -15.76 13.69 27.87
N GLU A 241 -16.89 14.31 27.56
CA GLU A 241 -17.38 15.50 28.24
C GLU A 241 -17.55 15.26 29.76
N GLY A 242 -16.94 16.11 30.56
CA GLY A 242 -16.98 16.03 32.05
C GLY A 242 -16.05 14.97 32.64
N THR A 243 -15.31 14.23 31.83
CA THR A 243 -14.39 13.20 32.30
C THR A 243 -13.02 13.76 32.69
N ALA A 244 -12.28 13.00 33.51
CA ALA A 244 -10.89 13.33 33.82
C ALA A 244 -10.00 13.38 32.57
N ILE A 245 -10.33 12.59 31.56
CA ILE A 245 -9.61 12.59 30.27
C ILE A 245 -9.84 13.89 29.52
N GLU A 246 -11.05 14.44 29.49
CA GLU A 246 -11.29 15.76 28.88
C GLU A 246 -10.45 16.84 29.55
N ALA A 247 -10.48 16.91 30.88
CA ALA A 247 -9.70 17.90 31.63
C ALA A 247 -8.21 17.80 31.32
N LEU A 248 -7.72 16.58 31.16
CA LEU A 248 -6.35 16.28 30.87
C LEU A 248 -5.95 16.68 29.43
N LEU A 249 -6.77 16.37 28.44
CA LEU A 249 -6.54 16.74 27.03
C LEU A 249 -6.60 18.28 26.84
N ARG A 250 -7.53 18.96 27.55
CA ARG A 250 -7.60 20.45 27.55
C ARG A 250 -6.36 21.08 28.19
N SER A 251 -5.94 20.59 29.36
CA SER A 251 -4.76 21.14 30.02
C SER A 251 -3.46 20.90 29.24
N SER A 252 -3.45 19.89 28.36
CA SER A 252 -2.35 19.57 27.47
C SER A 252 -2.42 20.35 26.15
N GLY A 253 -3.47 21.15 25.91
CA GLY A 253 -3.68 21.91 24.69
C GLY A 253 -3.95 21.03 23.44
N ILE A 254 -4.52 19.84 23.65
CA ILE A 254 -4.77 18.86 22.56
C ILE A 254 -6.17 19.06 21.99
N ILE A 255 -7.16 19.35 22.85
CA ILE A 255 -8.50 19.70 22.39
C ILE A 255 -8.44 21.05 21.70
N ASP A 256 -9.12 21.17 20.59
CA ASP A 256 -9.17 22.36 19.73
C ASP A 256 -7.78 22.70 19.08
N SER A 257 -6.94 21.69 18.90
CA SER A 257 -5.62 21.85 18.26
C SER A 257 -5.44 20.88 17.08
N ASP A 258 -4.80 21.35 16.04
CA ASP A 258 -4.38 20.49 14.94
C ASP A 258 -3.39 19.42 15.41
N LEU A 259 -3.56 18.22 14.91
CA LEU A 259 -2.55 17.17 14.96
C LEU A 259 -1.91 17.00 13.58
N LYS A 260 -0.61 16.82 13.56
CA LYS A 260 0.16 16.50 12.37
C LYS A 260 0.62 15.05 12.43
N VAL A 261 0.37 14.30 11.36
CA VAL A 261 0.89 12.95 11.18
C VAL A 261 1.74 12.95 9.92
N ASN A 262 3.06 12.84 10.09
CA ASN A 262 3.97 12.71 8.97
C ASN A 262 4.01 11.25 8.52
N TRP A 263 3.79 11.05 7.24
CA TRP A 263 3.74 9.73 6.63
C TRP A 263 4.44 9.73 5.28
N ASN A 264 5.22 8.68 5.01
CA ASN A 264 5.96 8.57 3.76
C ASN A 264 5.60 7.29 3.01
N ILE A 265 5.43 7.38 1.70
CA ILE A 265 5.57 6.24 0.80
C ILE A 265 7.06 6.01 0.60
N PRO A 266 7.62 4.82 0.89
CA PRO A 266 9.05 4.60 0.79
C PRO A 266 9.54 4.62 -0.65
N GLN A 267 10.78 5.06 -0.82
CA GLN A 267 11.47 4.86 -2.09
C GLN A 267 11.69 3.37 -2.37
N GLN A 268 11.83 3.04 -3.64
CA GLN A 268 12.08 1.66 -4.04
C GLN A 268 12.93 1.54 -5.30
N VAL A 269 13.63 0.43 -5.39
CA VAL A 269 14.40 0.02 -6.57
C VAL A 269 13.96 -1.38 -6.97
N ALA A 270 13.51 -1.53 -8.21
CA ALA A 270 13.12 -2.82 -8.75
C ALA A 270 13.94 -3.20 -9.98
N LEU A 271 14.32 -4.45 -10.04
CA LEU A 271 14.95 -5.11 -11.17
C LEU A 271 13.99 -6.14 -11.74
N GLY A 272 13.68 -6.06 -13.02
CA GLY A 272 12.86 -7.02 -13.74
C GLY A 272 13.62 -7.73 -14.85
N ALA A 273 13.23 -8.96 -15.13
CA ALA A 273 13.72 -9.77 -16.23
C ALA A 273 12.54 -10.30 -17.05
N TYR A 274 12.74 -10.40 -18.35
CA TYR A 274 11.84 -10.99 -19.32
C TYR A 274 12.63 -11.87 -20.27
N HIS A 275 12.15 -13.10 -20.48
CA HIS A 275 12.79 -14.05 -21.40
C HIS A 275 11.76 -14.89 -22.14
N GLU A 276 11.79 -14.83 -23.49
CA GLU A 276 11.03 -15.71 -24.37
C GLU A 276 11.71 -17.08 -24.43
N LEU A 277 11.19 -18.04 -23.67
CA LEU A 277 11.75 -19.39 -23.62
C LEU A 277 11.43 -20.17 -24.91
N THR A 278 10.23 -19.96 -25.45
CA THR A 278 9.75 -20.47 -26.72
C THR A 278 8.89 -19.40 -27.40
N GLN A 279 8.37 -19.70 -28.61
CA GLN A 279 7.42 -18.79 -29.29
C GLN A 279 6.11 -18.61 -28.51
N ASP A 280 5.74 -19.60 -27.68
CA ASP A 280 4.48 -19.59 -26.92
C ASP A 280 4.69 -19.36 -25.43
N MET A 281 5.92 -19.38 -24.92
CA MET A 281 6.19 -19.31 -23.48
C MET A 281 7.21 -18.21 -23.14
N VAL A 282 6.81 -17.35 -22.23
CA VAL A 282 7.63 -16.27 -21.65
C VAL A 282 7.78 -16.48 -20.16
N LEU A 283 8.96 -16.31 -19.64
CA LEU A 283 9.27 -16.25 -18.22
C LEU A 283 9.59 -14.82 -17.80
N VAL A 284 9.08 -14.43 -16.64
CA VAL A 284 9.32 -13.11 -16.05
C VAL A 284 9.71 -13.22 -14.59
N ALA A 285 10.55 -12.31 -14.13
CA ALA A 285 10.98 -12.24 -12.74
C ALA A 285 11.15 -10.79 -12.29
N THR A 286 10.97 -10.55 -10.99
CA THR A 286 11.24 -9.26 -10.34
C THR A 286 11.94 -9.48 -9.01
N VAL A 287 12.86 -8.58 -8.69
CA VAL A 287 13.37 -8.35 -7.34
C VAL A 287 13.19 -6.86 -7.05
N ASN A 288 12.56 -6.53 -5.92
CA ASN A 288 12.35 -5.15 -5.50
C ASN A 288 12.81 -4.96 -4.06
N TRP A 289 13.50 -3.85 -3.80
CA TRP A 289 13.83 -3.35 -2.48
C TRP A 289 13.01 -2.10 -2.17
N GLN A 290 12.46 -2.01 -0.96
CA GLN A 290 11.68 -0.88 -0.48
C GLN A 290 12.24 -0.42 0.87
N ASP A 291 12.49 0.88 1.00
CA ASP A 291 13.10 1.55 2.15
C ASP A 291 12.07 1.80 3.27
N TRP A 292 11.50 0.72 3.81
CA TRP A 292 10.53 0.83 4.90
C TRP A 292 11.16 1.22 6.23
N SER A 293 12.47 1.06 6.40
CA SER A 293 13.17 1.46 7.62
C SER A 293 13.11 2.97 7.87
N ASN A 294 13.01 3.77 6.81
CA ASN A 294 12.83 5.22 6.90
C ASN A 294 11.41 5.64 7.31
N LEU A 295 10.45 4.74 7.23
CA LEU A 295 9.10 4.97 7.76
C LEU A 295 9.03 4.87 9.29
N GLY A 296 10.12 4.56 9.95
CA GLY A 296 10.29 4.18 11.35
C GLY A 296 9.78 5.13 12.42
N GLY A 297 8.90 6.05 12.10
CA GLY A 297 8.21 6.88 13.07
C GLY A 297 7.15 7.77 12.45
N ALA A 298 5.88 7.50 12.75
CA ALA A 298 4.92 8.57 12.64
C ALA A 298 5.28 9.64 13.68
N GLU A 299 5.60 10.82 13.22
CA GLU A 299 5.77 11.98 14.09
C GLU A 299 4.41 12.65 14.27
N ILE A 300 3.95 12.71 15.52
CA ILE A 300 2.72 13.38 15.87
C ILE A 300 3.10 14.66 16.60
N SER A 301 2.71 15.78 16.06
CA SER A 301 2.95 17.08 16.67
C SER A 301 1.65 17.81 16.94
N VAL A 302 1.63 18.56 18.07
CA VAL A 302 0.57 19.49 18.44
C VAL A 302 1.14 20.90 18.24
N PRO A 303 0.92 21.55 17.09
CA PRO A 303 1.53 22.84 16.77
C PRO A 303 1.22 23.93 17.78
N ALA A 304 0.01 23.94 18.36
CA ALA A 304 -0.42 24.92 19.35
C ALA A 304 0.44 24.92 20.64
N THR A 305 1.03 23.79 21.01
CA THR A 305 1.87 23.65 22.20
C THR A 305 3.35 23.49 21.90
N GLY A 306 3.70 23.33 20.62
CA GLY A 306 5.06 22.96 20.19
C GLY A 306 5.51 21.57 20.66
N SER A 307 4.57 20.74 21.13
CA SER A 307 4.86 19.40 21.64
C SER A 307 4.89 18.42 20.47
N THR A 308 5.93 17.61 20.41
CA THR A 308 6.12 16.58 19.41
C THR A 308 6.39 15.25 20.09
N ALA A 309 5.74 14.21 19.62
CA ALA A 309 6.04 12.86 20.03
C ALA A 309 6.25 11.98 18.79
N SER A 310 7.37 11.29 18.76
CA SER A 310 7.67 10.32 17.72
C SER A 310 7.49 8.91 18.26
N THR A 311 6.72 8.09 17.56
CA THR A 311 6.73 6.66 17.79
C THR A 311 7.80 6.06 16.89
N LYS A 312 8.91 5.62 17.48
CA LYS A 312 9.88 4.83 16.75
C LYS A 312 9.30 3.42 16.54
N LEU A 313 8.65 3.24 15.42
CA LEU A 313 8.35 1.89 14.94
C LEU A 313 9.67 1.30 14.45
N GLN A 314 10.04 0.14 14.96
CA GLN A 314 11.27 -0.55 14.50
C GLN A 314 10.96 -1.31 13.23
N TRP A 315 10.86 -0.58 12.13
CA TRP A 315 10.63 -1.13 10.81
C TRP A 315 11.93 -1.43 10.11
N GLN A 316 11.91 -2.40 9.25
CA GLN A 316 13.04 -2.81 8.42
C GLN A 316 12.66 -2.76 6.94
N ASP A 317 13.66 -2.59 6.11
CA ASP A 317 13.49 -2.67 4.67
C ASP A 317 12.87 -3.99 4.26
N THR A 318 12.06 -3.94 3.20
CA THR A 318 11.46 -5.14 2.64
C THR A 318 12.03 -5.48 1.27
N TYR A 319 11.98 -6.76 0.99
CA TYR A 319 12.37 -7.33 -0.28
C TYR A 319 11.20 -8.11 -0.86
N HIS A 320 10.94 -7.87 -2.15
CA HIS A 320 9.97 -8.60 -2.94
C HIS A 320 10.68 -9.44 -4.00
N VAL A 321 10.24 -10.67 -4.16
CA VAL A 321 10.67 -11.54 -5.25
C VAL A 321 9.42 -12.07 -5.94
N GLY A 322 9.31 -11.82 -7.25
CA GLY A 322 8.20 -12.29 -8.09
C GLY A 322 8.70 -13.15 -9.24
N LEU A 323 7.96 -14.20 -9.56
CA LEU A 323 8.18 -15.09 -10.69
C LEU A 323 6.86 -15.28 -11.44
N GLY A 324 6.90 -15.27 -12.75
CA GLY A 324 5.70 -15.47 -13.56
C GLY A 324 5.99 -16.10 -14.91
N ALA A 325 4.93 -16.61 -15.51
CA ALA A 325 4.95 -17.16 -16.84
C ALA A 325 3.71 -16.73 -17.64
N TYR A 326 3.93 -16.41 -18.89
CA TYR A 326 2.88 -16.26 -19.90
C TYR A 326 2.94 -17.46 -20.81
N TYR A 327 1.77 -18.02 -21.15
CA TYR A 327 1.69 -19.16 -22.06
C TYR A 327 0.56 -18.96 -23.06
N ARG A 328 0.92 -18.89 -24.34
CA ARG A 328 -0.02 -18.83 -25.47
C ARG A 328 -0.51 -20.23 -25.79
N VAL A 329 -1.69 -20.56 -25.31
CA VAL A 329 -2.28 -21.90 -25.53
C VAL A 329 -2.67 -22.09 -27.00
N ALA A 330 -3.26 -21.06 -27.56
CA ALA A 330 -3.64 -20.92 -28.96
C ALA A 330 -4.06 -19.47 -29.20
N GLU A 331 -3.95 -18.98 -30.43
CA GLU A 331 -4.57 -17.68 -30.77
C GLU A 331 -6.09 -17.78 -30.56
N PRO A 332 -6.73 -16.82 -29.89
CA PRO A 332 -6.19 -15.55 -29.34
C PRO A 332 -5.96 -15.57 -27.81
N TRP A 333 -5.68 -16.72 -27.18
CA TRP A 333 -5.66 -16.93 -25.73
C TRP A 333 -4.26 -16.94 -25.15
N LEU A 334 -4.00 -16.05 -24.18
CA LEU A 334 -2.78 -16.00 -23.38
C LEU A 334 -3.13 -16.29 -21.91
N LEU A 335 -2.54 -17.35 -21.35
CA LEU A 335 -2.67 -17.67 -19.93
C LEU A 335 -1.50 -17.10 -19.13
N MET A 336 -1.76 -16.80 -17.87
CA MET A 336 -0.80 -16.22 -16.94
C MET A 336 -0.79 -16.99 -15.64
N LEU A 337 0.39 -17.19 -15.08
CA LEU A 337 0.59 -17.78 -13.76
C LEU A 337 1.72 -17.02 -13.06
N GLY A 338 1.51 -16.67 -11.80
CA GLY A 338 2.46 -15.91 -11.01
C GLY A 338 2.55 -16.33 -9.56
N TRP A 339 3.72 -16.11 -9.01
CA TRP A 339 3.99 -16.27 -7.58
C TRP A 339 4.89 -15.14 -7.11
N ALA A 340 4.65 -14.63 -5.91
CA ALA A 340 5.55 -13.66 -5.31
C ALA A 340 5.64 -13.81 -3.79
N TYR A 341 6.74 -13.33 -3.23
CA TYR A 341 7.02 -13.32 -1.81
C TYR A 341 7.55 -11.95 -1.37
N ASP A 342 7.00 -11.42 -0.28
CA ASP A 342 7.49 -10.22 0.38
C ASP A 342 7.91 -10.52 1.81
N THR A 343 9.05 -9.98 2.22
CA THR A 343 9.50 -10.05 3.61
C THR A 343 8.63 -9.16 4.50
N SER A 344 8.56 -9.49 5.80
CA SER A 344 7.86 -8.66 6.78
C SER A 344 8.63 -7.37 7.08
N PRO A 345 7.98 -6.20 7.09
CA PRO A 345 8.62 -4.96 7.54
C PRO A 345 8.77 -4.89 9.06
N ILE A 346 8.07 -5.73 9.82
CA ILE A 346 8.08 -5.73 11.28
C ILE A 346 8.47 -7.12 11.79
N SER A 347 9.66 -7.21 12.40
CA SER A 347 10.19 -8.48 12.90
C SER A 347 9.63 -8.88 14.26
N ASN A 348 9.31 -7.90 15.14
CA ASN A 348 8.91 -8.15 16.52
C ASN A 348 7.39 -8.05 16.68
N THR A 349 6.77 -9.04 17.32
CA THR A 349 5.30 -9.05 17.58
C THR A 349 4.84 -7.92 18.50
N LYS A 350 5.72 -7.36 19.34
CA LYS A 350 5.42 -6.23 20.23
C LYS A 350 5.29 -4.90 19.45
N ASP A 351 5.97 -4.79 18.31
CA ASP A 351 5.94 -3.59 17.49
C ASP A 351 4.78 -3.59 16.50
N ARG A 352 4.17 -4.75 16.25
CA ARG A 352 2.97 -4.88 15.41
C ARG A 352 1.74 -4.27 16.06
N SER A 353 0.87 -3.66 15.27
CA SER A 353 -0.37 -3.02 15.74
C SER A 353 -1.58 -3.58 15.01
N PRO A 354 -2.74 -3.70 15.68
CA PRO A 354 -4.00 -3.97 14.99
C PRO A 354 -4.35 -2.93 13.92
N ALA A 355 -3.92 -1.69 14.10
CA ALA A 355 -4.05 -0.67 13.08
C ALA A 355 -3.25 -1.02 11.80
N MET A 356 -2.23 -1.89 11.94
CA MET A 356 -1.32 -2.33 10.88
C MET A 356 -1.00 -3.81 10.98
N PRO A 357 -1.90 -4.69 10.55
CA PRO A 357 -1.68 -6.13 10.64
C PRO A 357 -0.79 -6.64 9.49
N VAL A 358 0.46 -6.17 9.45
CA VAL A 358 1.42 -6.54 8.41
C VAL A 358 2.38 -7.62 8.87
N ASP A 359 2.63 -8.55 7.96
CA ASP A 359 3.60 -9.62 8.08
C ASP A 359 4.21 -9.90 6.69
N ARG A 360 4.92 -11.01 6.55
CA ARG A 360 5.32 -11.51 5.25
C ARG A 360 4.09 -11.73 4.36
N GLN A 361 4.24 -11.61 3.04
CA GLN A 361 3.15 -11.92 2.12
C GLN A 361 3.57 -12.95 1.09
N ILE A 362 2.63 -13.81 0.71
CA ILE A 362 2.79 -14.72 -0.42
C ILE A 362 1.63 -14.47 -1.37
N ARG A 363 1.94 -14.28 -2.64
CA ARG A 363 0.96 -14.08 -3.72
C ARG A 363 0.92 -15.29 -4.62
N TYR A 364 -0.30 -15.70 -4.95
CA TYR A 364 -0.60 -16.70 -5.97
C TYR A 364 -1.52 -16.06 -6.99
N ALA A 365 -1.03 -15.87 -8.20
CA ALA A 365 -1.74 -15.18 -9.26
C ALA A 365 -2.01 -16.07 -10.46
N THR A 366 -3.14 -15.84 -11.11
CA THR A 366 -3.47 -16.42 -12.40
C THR A 366 -4.26 -15.42 -13.22
N GLY A 367 -4.19 -15.53 -14.54
CA GLY A 367 -4.91 -14.64 -15.43
C GLY A 367 -5.08 -15.23 -16.81
N VAL A 368 -5.96 -14.59 -17.56
CA VAL A 368 -6.20 -14.89 -18.97
C VAL A 368 -6.37 -13.57 -19.71
N GLN A 369 -5.74 -13.46 -20.87
CA GLN A 369 -5.95 -12.38 -21.82
C GLN A 369 -6.47 -12.94 -23.13
N TYR A 370 -7.43 -12.24 -23.70
CA TYR A 370 -8.06 -12.56 -24.97
C TYR A 370 -7.82 -11.42 -25.96
N GLU A 371 -7.07 -11.68 -27.03
CA GLU A 371 -6.83 -10.74 -28.12
C GLU A 371 -8.05 -10.75 -29.06
N TRP A 372 -9.01 -9.85 -28.79
CA TRP A 372 -10.23 -9.74 -29.60
C TRP A 372 -9.91 -9.48 -31.09
N ASN A 373 -8.91 -8.64 -31.31
CA ASN A 373 -8.32 -8.34 -32.62
C ASN A 373 -6.95 -7.65 -32.38
N LYS A 374 -6.29 -7.23 -33.46
CA LYS A 374 -4.98 -6.53 -33.38
C LYS A 374 -5.00 -5.23 -32.55
N ASP A 375 -6.17 -4.65 -32.33
CA ASP A 375 -6.34 -3.34 -31.67
C ASP A 375 -6.88 -3.47 -30.25
N ILE A 376 -7.58 -4.56 -29.92
CA ILE A 376 -8.30 -4.73 -28.65
C ILE A 376 -7.89 -6.03 -27.96
N ALA A 377 -7.52 -5.91 -26.68
CA ALA A 377 -7.36 -7.05 -25.78
C ALA A 377 -8.20 -6.87 -24.52
N LEU A 378 -8.71 -7.97 -23.98
CA LEU A 378 -9.48 -8.06 -22.74
C LEU A 378 -8.75 -9.01 -21.80
N GLY A 379 -8.64 -8.66 -20.53
CA GLY A 379 -7.97 -9.47 -19.54
C GLY A 379 -8.78 -9.65 -18.26
N LEU A 380 -8.65 -10.84 -17.67
CA LEU A 380 -9.12 -11.17 -16.34
C LEU A 380 -7.96 -11.72 -15.53
N ALA A 381 -7.81 -11.29 -14.29
CA ALA A 381 -6.83 -11.86 -13.38
C ALA A 381 -7.37 -11.98 -11.96
N TYR A 382 -6.80 -12.91 -11.23
CA TYR A 382 -7.08 -13.14 -9.83
C TYR A 382 -5.78 -13.36 -9.08
N THR A 383 -5.63 -12.70 -7.93
CA THR A 383 -4.51 -12.91 -7.02
C THR A 383 -5.05 -13.22 -5.62
N LEU A 384 -4.57 -14.31 -5.04
CA LEU A 384 -4.74 -14.61 -3.62
C LEU A 384 -3.47 -14.17 -2.89
N ILE A 385 -3.62 -13.30 -1.90
CA ILE A 385 -2.53 -12.84 -1.05
C ILE A 385 -2.71 -13.45 0.34
N ASP A 386 -1.76 -14.27 0.76
CA ASP A 386 -1.61 -14.72 2.14
C ASP A 386 -0.75 -13.69 2.88
N ALA A 387 -1.38 -12.89 3.75
CA ALA A 387 -0.75 -11.80 4.49
C ALA A 387 -0.16 -12.25 5.85
N GLY A 388 0.06 -13.54 6.03
CA GLY A 388 0.65 -14.12 7.25
C GLY A 388 -0.25 -14.07 8.47
N ASP A 389 0.21 -14.68 9.56
CA ASP A 389 -0.54 -14.75 10.82
C ASP A 389 -0.57 -13.42 11.57
N CYS A 390 0.32 -12.51 11.27
CA CYS A 390 0.51 -11.20 11.93
C CYS A 390 0.22 -11.25 13.43
N LYS A 391 1.03 -12.00 14.17
CA LYS A 391 0.91 -12.13 15.63
C LYS A 391 1.14 -10.80 16.31
N ILE A 392 0.29 -10.44 17.27
CA ILE A 392 0.35 -9.21 18.06
C ILE A 392 0.52 -9.59 19.52
N ASN A 393 1.42 -8.86 20.21
CA ASN A 393 1.61 -8.96 21.65
C ASN A 393 1.86 -7.55 22.21
N LYS A 394 0.80 -6.89 22.64
CA LYS A 394 0.80 -5.53 23.19
C LYS A 394 0.61 -5.55 24.69
N THR A 395 1.43 -4.79 25.40
CA THR A 395 1.26 -4.48 26.83
C THR A 395 1.02 -2.98 26.97
N GLY A 396 -0.26 -2.61 27.08
CA GLY A 396 -0.70 -1.20 27.05
C GLY A 396 -1.12 -0.64 28.41
N GLY A 397 -1.10 -1.44 29.46
CA GLY A 397 -1.44 -1.03 30.81
C GLY A 397 -2.86 -0.47 30.95
N ALA A 398 -3.05 0.51 31.82
CA ALA A 398 -4.37 1.08 32.11
C ALA A 398 -4.98 1.86 30.95
N ALA A 399 -4.17 2.39 30.03
CA ALA A 399 -4.65 3.24 28.94
C ALA A 399 -5.27 2.44 27.78
N THR A 400 -4.57 1.40 27.31
CA THR A 400 -5.00 0.63 26.13
C THR A 400 -5.23 -0.85 26.41
N GLY A 401 -4.85 -1.31 27.61
CA GLY A 401 -4.93 -2.71 28.00
C GLY A 401 -3.89 -3.59 27.29
N ASP A 402 -3.90 -4.86 27.68
CA ASP A 402 -3.04 -5.86 27.06
C ASP A 402 -3.80 -6.61 25.98
N LEU A 403 -3.14 -6.93 24.87
CA LEU A 403 -3.73 -7.63 23.75
C LEU A 403 -2.73 -8.60 23.13
N GLU A 404 -3.01 -9.89 23.27
CA GLU A 404 -2.27 -10.94 22.57
C GLU A 404 -3.21 -11.71 21.65
N GLY A 405 -2.72 -12.00 20.43
CA GLY A 405 -3.49 -12.75 19.45
C GLY A 405 -2.83 -12.79 18.08
N LYS A 406 -3.59 -13.27 17.12
CA LYS A 406 -3.15 -13.39 15.72
C LYS A 406 -4.30 -13.21 14.75
N TYR A 407 -3.96 -12.89 13.51
CA TYR A 407 -4.92 -12.91 12.40
C TYR A 407 -4.99 -14.31 11.79
N ASP A 408 -6.20 -14.88 11.71
CA ASP A 408 -6.42 -16.20 11.14
C ASP A 408 -7.92 -16.38 10.76
N PRO A 409 -8.25 -16.38 9.46
CA PRO A 409 -7.37 -16.11 8.32
C PRO A 409 -6.98 -14.63 8.17
N ASN A 410 -5.86 -14.39 7.46
CA ASN A 410 -5.43 -13.10 6.97
C ASN A 410 -5.12 -13.20 5.48
N LEU A 411 -6.17 -13.17 4.67
CA LEU A 411 -6.12 -13.40 3.23
C LEU A 411 -6.74 -12.19 2.51
N ILE A 412 -6.20 -11.85 1.35
CA ILE A 412 -6.79 -10.83 0.47
C ILE A 412 -7.05 -11.47 -0.89
N HIS A 413 -8.29 -11.36 -1.36
CA HIS A 413 -8.69 -11.76 -2.71
C HIS A 413 -8.71 -10.51 -3.58
N ALA A 414 -7.91 -10.49 -4.63
CA ALA A 414 -7.87 -9.41 -5.61
C ALA A 414 -8.37 -9.91 -6.96
N PHE A 415 -9.24 -9.14 -7.60
CA PHE A 415 -9.84 -9.44 -8.90
C PHE A 415 -9.60 -8.27 -9.84
N ASN A 416 -9.21 -8.56 -11.06
CA ASN A 416 -8.94 -7.58 -12.10
C ASN A 416 -9.74 -7.89 -13.35
N LEU A 417 -10.30 -6.84 -13.95
CA LEU A 417 -10.82 -6.81 -15.30
C LEU A 417 -10.14 -5.66 -16.03
N ASN A 418 -9.42 -5.94 -17.12
CA ASN A 418 -8.70 -4.91 -17.87
C ASN A 418 -9.02 -4.93 -19.37
N PHE A 419 -8.77 -3.80 -20.00
CA PHE A 419 -9.00 -3.53 -21.40
C PHE A 419 -7.81 -2.76 -21.96
N VAL A 420 -7.26 -3.21 -23.07
CA VAL A 420 -6.17 -2.56 -23.82
C VAL A 420 -6.67 -2.20 -25.21
N TYR A 421 -6.44 -0.94 -25.61
CA TYR A 421 -6.76 -0.43 -26.94
C TYR A 421 -5.52 0.16 -27.61
N ARG A 422 -5.20 -0.32 -28.80
CA ARG A 422 -4.04 0.07 -29.61
C ARG A 422 -4.50 0.78 -30.88
N PHE A 423 -3.96 1.95 -31.20
CA PHE A 423 -4.40 2.77 -32.33
C PHE A 423 -3.28 3.58 -32.99
#